data_56e6647f7fcd0b53c574257866d5fcc9
#
_entry.id   56e6647f7fcd0b53c574257866d5fcc9
#
_cell.length_a   1.000
_cell.length_b   1.000
_cell.length_c   1.000
_cell.angle_alpha   90.00
_cell.angle_beta   90.00
_cell.angle_gamma   90.00
#
_symmetry.space_group_name_H-M   'P 1'
#
loop_
_entity.id
_entity.type
_entity.pdbx_description
1 polymer ?
#
loop_
_entity_poly.entity_id
_entity_poly.type
_entity_poly.pdbx_seq_one_letter_code
_entity_poly.pdbx_strand_id
1 'polypeptide(L)'
;MPIQFNASPKHTLGVEIELGVVDRESLELVPRAAGILENVPKKWNDCVKPEFMQGYLEFNTDVCNTVEDVRVDLSEKLEWGYAEAAKSNSTFLWSGTHPFSRWDQQELTPDDRYQWLMDTMQFVARRIVCFGLHVHVGVDGGDKAIQMCDRMMRHLPVMLALSANSPMWNGSDTGLASYRSKIMESLLTAGLPETMRNWSEYNWLIDHLVSTDFIHSSREIWWDVRPVARFGTVEVRIMDTPMSMRQLLGLVALVQCVTAGISAEIDRGAYLTDCHPMIARQNKWHAVRYGLEDRKSTRLNSSHSQISYAVFCLKKK
;
A
#
# COMPACT_ATOMS: atom_id res chain seq x y z
N MET A 1 -7.12 -15.60 21.11
CA MET A 1 -7.20 -16.87 20.32
C MET A 1 -6.26 -16.73 19.13
N PRO A 2 -5.53 -17.78 18.73
CA PRO A 2 -4.61 -17.67 17.59
C PRO A 2 -5.37 -17.27 16.33
N ILE A 3 -4.78 -16.35 15.55
CA ILE A 3 -5.35 -15.88 14.29
C ILE A 3 -5.22 -17.02 13.28
N GLN A 4 -6.35 -17.49 12.77
CA GLN A 4 -6.38 -18.51 11.72
C GLN A 4 -6.11 -17.83 10.36
N PHE A 5 -5.16 -18.38 9.60
CA PHE A 5 -4.88 -17.94 8.24
C PHE A 5 -5.78 -18.66 7.25
N ASN A 6 -6.58 -17.90 6.49
CA ASN A 6 -7.50 -18.43 5.48
C ASN A 6 -6.73 -18.66 4.17
N ALA A 7 -6.10 -19.83 4.04
CA ALA A 7 -5.21 -20.13 2.91
C ALA A 7 -5.88 -19.94 1.54
N SER A 8 -5.18 -19.29 0.61
CA SER A 8 -5.56 -19.14 -0.79
C SER A 8 -4.51 -19.82 -1.66
N PRO A 9 -4.80 -21.02 -2.23
CA PRO A 9 -3.79 -21.79 -2.96
C PRO A 9 -3.45 -21.22 -4.34
N LYS A 10 -4.21 -20.23 -4.82
CA LYS A 10 -3.96 -19.52 -6.07
C LYS A 10 -3.42 -18.13 -5.77
N HIS A 11 -2.56 -17.60 -6.64
CA HIS A 11 -2.09 -16.22 -6.57
C HIS A 11 -3.14 -15.23 -7.10
N THR A 12 -4.36 -15.29 -6.52
CA THR A 12 -5.43 -14.34 -6.79
C THR A 12 -5.00 -12.95 -6.36
N LEU A 13 -5.63 -11.94 -6.92
CA LEU A 13 -5.35 -10.53 -6.67
C LEU A 13 -6.50 -9.86 -5.92
N GLY A 14 -6.16 -8.96 -5.02
CA GLY A 14 -7.01 -7.91 -4.50
C GLY A 14 -6.24 -6.59 -4.60
N VAL A 15 -6.88 -5.55 -5.05
CA VAL A 15 -6.24 -4.23 -5.21
C VAL A 15 -7.05 -3.17 -4.50
N GLU A 16 -6.38 -2.37 -3.70
CA GLU A 16 -6.94 -1.21 -3.00
C GLU A 16 -6.21 0.04 -3.52
N ILE A 17 -6.97 1.05 -3.97
CA ILE A 17 -6.41 2.33 -4.37
C ILE A 17 -7.07 3.46 -3.60
N GLU A 18 -6.26 4.29 -2.98
CA GLU A 18 -6.69 5.49 -2.28
C GLU A 18 -6.57 6.69 -3.21
N LEU A 19 -7.65 7.50 -3.33
CA LEU A 19 -7.71 8.66 -4.21
C LEU A 19 -8.20 9.90 -3.45
N GLY A 20 -7.46 10.98 -3.56
CA GLY A 20 -7.86 12.28 -3.02
C GLY A 20 -9.09 12.84 -3.73
N VAL A 21 -10.06 13.36 -2.98
CA VAL A 21 -11.22 14.07 -3.53
C VAL A 21 -10.87 15.55 -3.61
N VAL A 22 -10.81 16.09 -4.83
CA VAL A 22 -10.43 17.50 -5.06
C VAL A 22 -11.56 18.26 -5.74
N ASP A 23 -11.71 19.54 -5.38
CA ASP A 23 -12.58 20.47 -6.07
C ASP A 23 -12.04 20.77 -7.47
N ARG A 24 -12.91 20.82 -8.49
CA ARG A 24 -12.49 21.00 -9.89
C ARG A 24 -11.93 22.36 -10.24
N GLU A 25 -12.25 23.39 -9.46
CA GLU A 25 -11.80 24.75 -9.71
C GLU A 25 -10.53 25.08 -8.92
N SER A 26 -10.56 24.87 -7.61
CA SER A 26 -9.41 25.18 -6.73
C SER A 26 -8.34 24.08 -6.76
N LEU A 27 -8.70 22.87 -7.13
CA LEU A 27 -7.89 21.67 -7.07
C LEU A 27 -7.44 21.31 -5.63
N GLU A 28 -8.02 21.91 -4.60
CA GLU A 28 -7.76 21.57 -3.20
C GLU A 28 -8.51 20.32 -2.77
N LEU A 29 -7.96 19.61 -1.79
CA LEU A 29 -8.67 18.52 -1.12
C LEU A 29 -9.91 19.06 -0.43
N VAL A 30 -11.03 18.36 -0.58
CA VAL A 30 -12.31 18.76 0.00
C VAL A 30 -12.97 17.59 0.74
N PRO A 31 -13.64 17.85 1.88
CA PRO A 31 -14.24 16.81 2.72
C PRO A 31 -15.59 16.33 2.13
N ARG A 32 -15.57 15.83 0.90
CA ARG A 32 -16.80 15.43 0.17
C ARG A 32 -16.93 13.91 -0.01
N ALA A 33 -16.05 13.13 0.59
CA ALA A 33 -16.09 11.66 0.50
C ALA A 33 -17.41 11.08 1.01
N ALA A 34 -17.95 11.59 2.13
CA ALA A 34 -19.22 11.12 2.69
C ALA A 34 -20.38 11.23 1.72
N GLY A 35 -20.53 12.38 1.02
CA GLY A 35 -21.61 12.57 0.03
C GLY A 35 -21.49 11.66 -1.20
N ILE A 36 -20.27 11.27 -1.60
CA ILE A 36 -20.05 10.27 -2.65
C ILE A 36 -20.49 8.90 -2.16
N LEU A 37 -20.12 8.55 -0.90
CA LEU A 37 -20.42 7.25 -0.30
C LEU A 37 -21.90 6.99 -0.09
N GLU A 38 -22.74 8.02 0.14
CA GLU A 38 -24.18 7.88 0.27
C GLU A 38 -24.85 7.20 -0.93
N ASN A 39 -24.24 7.30 -2.10
CA ASN A 39 -24.78 6.79 -3.36
C ASN A 39 -24.07 5.53 -3.87
N VAL A 40 -23.22 4.89 -3.05
CA VAL A 40 -22.52 3.66 -3.44
C VAL A 40 -23.55 2.57 -3.78
N PRO A 41 -23.48 1.94 -4.96
CA PRO A 41 -24.32 0.79 -5.29
C PRO A 41 -24.14 -0.32 -4.25
N LYS A 42 -25.25 -0.92 -3.80
CA LYS A 42 -25.22 -1.97 -2.76
C LYS A 42 -24.22 -3.08 -3.04
N LYS A 43 -24.02 -3.43 -4.30
CA LYS A 43 -23.05 -4.46 -4.73
C LYS A 43 -21.58 -4.07 -4.42
N TRP A 44 -21.29 -2.80 -4.14
CA TRP A 44 -19.95 -2.27 -3.87
C TRP A 44 -19.74 -1.70 -2.46
N ASN A 45 -20.70 -1.89 -1.55
CA ASN A 45 -20.59 -1.37 -0.17
C ASN A 45 -19.31 -1.81 0.55
N ASP A 46 -18.80 -2.99 0.22
CA ASP A 46 -17.55 -3.51 0.77
C ASP A 46 -16.30 -3.13 -0.06
N CYS A 47 -16.50 -2.46 -1.19
CA CYS A 47 -15.44 -2.13 -2.14
C CYS A 47 -15.11 -0.64 -2.22
N VAL A 48 -16.08 0.25 -1.99
CA VAL A 48 -15.84 1.70 -1.95
C VAL A 48 -16.02 2.17 -0.52
N LYS A 49 -14.98 2.65 0.11
CA LYS A 49 -14.94 2.88 1.55
C LYS A 49 -14.44 4.27 1.90
N PRO A 50 -14.89 4.77 3.08
CA PRO A 50 -14.27 5.94 3.67
C PRO A 50 -12.84 5.61 4.13
N GLU A 51 -12.02 6.64 4.17
CA GLU A 51 -10.68 6.60 4.72
C GLU A 51 -10.54 7.53 5.93
N PHE A 52 -9.33 7.58 6.52
CA PHE A 52 -9.03 8.27 7.77
C PHE A 52 -9.48 9.73 7.75
N MET A 53 -9.29 10.46 6.64
CA MET A 53 -9.80 11.81 6.47
C MET A 53 -10.90 11.86 5.41
N GLN A 54 -11.86 12.76 5.56
CA GLN A 54 -12.99 12.94 4.63
C GLN A 54 -12.60 13.45 3.24
N GLY A 55 -11.32 13.77 3.03
CA GLY A 55 -10.77 14.28 1.77
C GLY A 55 -10.34 13.18 0.80
N TYR A 56 -10.52 11.90 1.08
CA TYR A 56 -10.16 10.81 0.16
C TYR A 56 -11.00 9.55 0.38
N LEU A 57 -10.98 8.67 -0.62
CA LEU A 57 -11.73 7.41 -0.67
C LEU A 57 -10.82 6.27 -1.08
N GLU A 58 -11.17 5.06 -0.62
CA GLU A 58 -10.57 3.80 -1.03
C GLU A 58 -11.51 3.06 -2.00
N PHE A 59 -10.94 2.63 -3.13
CA PHE A 59 -11.61 1.75 -4.10
C PHE A 59 -10.92 0.39 -4.10
N ASN A 60 -11.67 -0.66 -3.79
CA ASN A 60 -11.19 -2.03 -3.70
C ASN A 60 -11.76 -2.89 -4.83
N THR A 61 -10.95 -3.80 -5.35
CA THR A 61 -11.48 -4.83 -6.23
C THR A 61 -12.17 -5.94 -5.45
N ASP A 62 -13.02 -6.67 -6.12
CA ASP A 62 -13.34 -8.04 -5.75
C ASP A 62 -12.10 -8.94 -5.94
N VAL A 63 -12.23 -10.23 -5.59
CA VAL A 63 -11.14 -11.19 -5.83
C VAL A 63 -10.97 -11.43 -7.32
N CYS A 64 -9.81 -11.03 -7.85
CA CYS A 64 -9.44 -11.14 -9.25
C CYS A 64 -8.47 -12.30 -9.48
N ASN A 65 -8.53 -12.95 -10.65
CA ASN A 65 -7.58 -14.01 -11.02
C ASN A 65 -6.44 -13.46 -11.89
N THR A 66 -6.72 -12.41 -12.65
CA THR A 66 -5.79 -11.81 -13.61
C THR A 66 -5.73 -10.30 -13.44
N VAL A 67 -4.68 -9.69 -13.98
CA VAL A 67 -4.55 -8.22 -14.02
C VAL A 67 -5.64 -7.59 -14.90
N GLU A 68 -6.15 -8.32 -15.89
CA GLU A 68 -7.27 -7.86 -16.70
C GLU A 68 -8.57 -7.80 -15.89
N ASP A 69 -8.81 -8.78 -15.00
CA ASP A 69 -9.98 -8.72 -14.09
C ASP A 69 -9.89 -7.49 -13.19
N VAL A 70 -8.68 -7.15 -12.68
CA VAL A 70 -8.44 -5.92 -11.90
C VAL A 70 -8.78 -4.68 -12.73
N ARG A 71 -8.35 -4.64 -14.00
CA ARG A 71 -8.64 -3.51 -14.91
C ARG A 71 -10.14 -3.30 -15.08
N VAL A 72 -10.87 -4.37 -15.37
CA VAL A 72 -12.32 -4.31 -15.62
C VAL A 72 -13.04 -3.85 -14.35
N ASP A 73 -12.77 -4.48 -13.23
CA ASP A 73 -13.42 -4.20 -11.95
C ASP A 73 -13.17 -2.77 -11.47
N LEU A 74 -11.91 -2.32 -11.41
CA LEU A 74 -11.60 -0.94 -10.99
C LEU A 74 -12.14 0.09 -11.97
N SER A 75 -12.15 -0.19 -13.30
CA SER A 75 -12.69 0.77 -14.28
C SER A 75 -14.16 1.02 -14.03
N GLU A 76 -14.96 -0.02 -13.77
CA GLU A 76 -16.40 0.12 -13.49
C GLU A 76 -16.65 0.96 -12.23
N LYS A 77 -15.93 0.67 -11.14
CA LYS A 77 -16.07 1.40 -9.88
C LYS A 77 -15.60 2.85 -9.98
N LEU A 78 -14.51 3.10 -10.70
CA LEU A 78 -13.98 4.45 -10.88
C LEU A 78 -14.85 5.29 -11.82
N GLU A 79 -15.39 4.74 -12.90
CA GLU A 79 -16.34 5.43 -13.77
C GLU A 79 -17.56 5.91 -12.98
N TRP A 80 -18.12 5.04 -12.13
CA TRP A 80 -19.18 5.42 -11.20
C TRP A 80 -18.71 6.53 -10.24
N GLY A 81 -17.55 6.34 -9.61
CA GLY A 81 -17.00 7.30 -8.65
C GLY A 81 -16.80 8.69 -9.25
N TYR A 82 -16.24 8.78 -10.45
CA TYR A 82 -16.11 10.05 -11.17
C TYR A 82 -17.45 10.71 -11.48
N ALA A 83 -18.47 9.92 -11.84
CA ALA A 83 -19.82 10.44 -12.09
C ALA A 83 -20.44 11.00 -10.80
N GLU A 84 -20.28 10.32 -9.65
CA GLU A 84 -20.77 10.83 -8.36
C GLU A 84 -19.99 12.07 -7.89
N ALA A 85 -18.67 12.06 -7.95
CA ALA A 85 -17.83 13.20 -7.59
C ALA A 85 -18.19 14.46 -8.42
N ALA A 86 -18.49 14.28 -9.70
CA ALA A 86 -18.88 15.40 -10.59
C ALA A 86 -20.14 16.12 -10.13
N LYS A 87 -21.09 15.45 -9.46
CA LYS A 87 -22.33 16.07 -8.95
C LYS A 87 -22.05 17.13 -7.88
N SER A 88 -20.94 17.01 -7.17
CA SER A 88 -20.47 17.98 -6.17
C SER A 88 -19.28 18.83 -6.65
N ASN A 89 -19.13 19.03 -7.96
CA ASN A 89 -18.00 19.75 -8.58
C ASN A 89 -16.64 19.20 -8.12
N SER A 90 -16.52 17.88 -7.93
CA SER A 90 -15.30 17.23 -7.48
C SER A 90 -14.73 16.28 -8.53
N THR A 91 -13.49 15.88 -8.35
CA THR A 91 -12.81 14.84 -9.12
C THR A 91 -11.78 14.13 -8.25
N PHE A 92 -11.08 13.10 -8.79
CA PHE A 92 -10.09 12.38 -8.04
C PHE A 92 -8.66 12.76 -8.43
N LEU A 93 -7.81 12.89 -7.44
CA LEU A 93 -6.37 13.09 -7.57
C LEU A 93 -5.66 11.72 -7.48
N TRP A 94 -4.83 11.42 -8.47
CA TRP A 94 -3.93 10.28 -8.52
C TRP A 94 -2.52 10.70 -8.14
N SER A 95 -2.23 10.69 -6.86
CA SER A 95 -0.93 11.07 -6.29
C SER A 95 -0.72 10.37 -4.94
N GLY A 96 0.50 10.26 -4.46
CA GLY A 96 0.76 9.74 -3.11
C GLY A 96 0.52 10.76 -2.00
N THR A 97 0.59 12.07 -2.31
CA THR A 97 0.25 13.18 -1.43
C THR A 97 -0.39 14.31 -2.22
N HIS A 98 -1.17 15.17 -1.55
CA HIS A 98 -1.65 16.39 -2.19
C HIS A 98 -0.51 17.43 -2.21
N PRO A 99 -0.24 18.09 -3.38
CA PRO A 99 0.91 18.97 -3.50
C PRO A 99 0.85 20.23 -2.62
N PHE A 100 -0.33 20.82 -2.41
CA PHE A 100 -0.45 22.11 -1.71
C PHE A 100 -1.55 22.21 -0.65
N SER A 101 -2.59 21.34 -0.67
CA SER A 101 -3.60 21.34 0.40
C SER A 101 -2.97 21.08 1.75
N ARG A 102 -3.40 21.83 2.73
CA ARG A 102 -2.86 21.77 4.08
C ARG A 102 -3.41 20.55 4.81
N TRP A 103 -2.52 19.75 5.40
CA TRP A 103 -2.90 18.58 6.19
C TRP A 103 -3.67 18.95 7.47
N ASP A 104 -3.37 20.11 8.08
CA ASP A 104 -3.98 20.59 9.32
C ASP A 104 -5.39 21.17 9.14
N GLN A 105 -5.86 21.25 7.90
CA GLN A 105 -7.23 21.67 7.53
C GLN A 105 -8.11 20.48 7.11
N GLN A 106 -7.58 19.25 7.14
CA GLN A 106 -8.36 18.08 6.78
C GLN A 106 -9.21 17.59 7.96
N GLU A 107 -10.42 17.17 7.65
CA GLU A 107 -11.40 16.70 8.62
C GLU A 107 -11.32 15.19 8.77
N LEU A 108 -11.33 14.73 10.04
CA LEU A 108 -11.35 13.32 10.38
C LEU A 108 -12.70 12.70 9.96
N THR A 109 -12.67 11.52 9.39
CA THR A 109 -13.88 10.73 9.15
C THR A 109 -14.49 10.31 10.48
N PRO A 110 -15.81 10.50 10.71
CA PRO A 110 -16.47 10.16 11.95
C PRO A 110 -16.61 8.64 12.09
N ASP A 111 -15.63 8.03 12.73
CA ASP A 111 -15.53 6.59 12.99
C ASP A 111 -14.78 6.40 14.32
N ASP A 112 -15.29 5.51 15.20
CA ASP A 112 -14.74 5.30 16.55
C ASP A 112 -13.29 4.82 16.51
N ARG A 113 -12.92 3.98 15.55
CA ARG A 113 -11.54 3.51 15.36
C ARG A 113 -10.63 4.65 14.93
N TYR A 114 -11.08 5.52 14.04
CA TYR A 114 -10.29 6.67 13.60
C TYR A 114 -10.11 7.70 14.72
N GLN A 115 -11.14 7.90 15.53
CA GLN A 115 -11.04 8.74 16.72
C GLN A 115 -10.01 8.18 17.71
N TRP A 116 -10.06 6.87 17.98
CA TRP A 116 -9.05 6.21 18.83
C TRP A 116 -7.63 6.37 18.29
N LEU A 117 -7.41 6.19 16.99
CA LEU A 117 -6.11 6.39 16.34
C LEU A 117 -5.63 7.84 16.50
N MET A 118 -6.54 8.81 16.33
CA MET A 118 -6.25 10.23 16.51
C MET A 118 -5.85 10.54 17.96
N ASP A 119 -6.56 10.00 18.92
CA ASP A 119 -6.30 10.21 20.34
C ASP A 119 -4.99 9.54 20.80
N THR A 120 -4.67 8.38 20.24
CA THR A 120 -3.45 7.62 20.57
C THR A 120 -2.20 8.26 19.95
N MET A 121 -2.24 8.59 18.67
CA MET A 121 -1.05 9.06 17.93
C MET A 121 -0.94 10.58 17.83
N GLN A 122 -2.00 11.33 18.20
CA GLN A 122 -2.02 12.79 18.27
C GLN A 122 -1.52 13.47 16.98
N PHE A 123 -0.49 14.29 17.07
CA PHE A 123 0.05 15.06 15.95
C PHE A 123 0.51 14.18 14.77
N VAL A 124 0.98 12.98 15.05
CA VAL A 124 1.41 12.02 14.02
C VAL A 124 0.22 11.60 13.15
N ALA A 125 -0.91 11.25 13.80
CA ALA A 125 -2.13 10.85 13.10
C ALA A 125 -2.69 11.97 12.20
N ARG A 126 -2.68 13.21 12.67
CA ARG A 126 -3.17 14.38 11.90
C ARG A 126 -2.49 14.53 10.54
N ARG A 127 -1.28 14.02 10.39
CA ARG A 127 -0.49 14.09 9.15
C ARG A 127 -0.76 12.97 8.18
N ILE A 128 -1.63 12.01 8.52
CA ILE A 128 -2.01 10.91 7.60
C ILE A 128 -2.99 11.46 6.54
N VAL A 129 -2.46 12.24 5.62
CA VAL A 129 -3.16 12.77 4.44
C VAL A 129 -2.34 12.35 3.22
N CYS A 130 -2.31 11.05 2.98
CA CYS A 130 -1.53 10.47 1.90
C CYS A 130 -2.25 9.25 1.33
N PHE A 131 -1.95 8.91 0.07
CA PHE A 131 -2.72 7.95 -0.70
C PHE A 131 -1.80 6.87 -1.27
N GLY A 132 -2.23 5.62 -1.18
CA GLY A 132 -1.44 4.46 -1.57
C GLY A 132 -2.14 3.53 -2.55
N LEU A 133 -1.32 2.66 -3.10
CA LEU A 133 -1.73 1.47 -3.81
C LEU A 133 -1.33 0.26 -2.98
N HIS A 134 -2.32 -0.55 -2.60
CA HIS A 134 -2.10 -1.81 -1.91
C HIS A 134 -2.45 -2.98 -2.83
N VAL A 135 -1.61 -3.99 -2.83
CA VAL A 135 -1.81 -5.18 -3.67
C VAL A 135 -1.72 -6.43 -2.81
N HIS A 136 -2.83 -7.14 -2.74
CA HIS A 136 -2.96 -8.44 -2.11
C HIS A 136 -2.71 -9.55 -3.13
N VAL A 137 -1.92 -10.54 -2.74
CA VAL A 137 -1.74 -11.76 -3.53
C VAL A 137 -1.99 -12.98 -2.66
N GLY A 138 -2.82 -13.91 -3.13
CA GLY A 138 -3.20 -15.13 -2.43
C GLY A 138 -2.00 -16.02 -2.10
N VAL A 139 -1.99 -16.59 -0.89
CA VAL A 139 -0.94 -17.47 -0.36
C VAL A 139 -1.57 -18.68 0.33
N ASP A 140 -0.95 -19.84 0.20
CA ASP A 140 -1.47 -21.15 0.65
C ASP A 140 -1.16 -21.51 2.11
N GLY A 141 -0.62 -20.58 2.92
CA GLY A 141 -0.40 -20.84 4.34
C GLY A 141 0.26 -19.68 5.09
N GLY A 142 0.04 -19.65 6.42
CA GLY A 142 0.56 -18.58 7.28
C GLY A 142 2.08 -18.58 7.37
N ASP A 143 2.72 -19.73 7.54
CA ASP A 143 4.19 -19.83 7.58
C ASP A 143 4.82 -19.37 6.27
N LYS A 144 4.20 -19.72 5.14
CA LYS A 144 4.64 -19.27 3.83
C LYS A 144 4.44 -17.76 3.65
N ALA A 145 3.34 -17.20 4.18
CA ALA A 145 3.11 -15.75 4.16
C ALA A 145 4.20 -14.98 4.93
N ILE A 146 4.64 -15.49 6.09
CA ILE A 146 5.76 -14.90 6.84
C ILE A 146 7.06 -14.96 6.03
N GLN A 147 7.41 -16.13 5.50
CA GLN A 147 8.61 -16.28 4.65
C GLN A 147 8.56 -15.37 3.41
N MET A 148 7.35 -15.17 2.84
CA MET A 148 7.15 -14.25 1.72
C MET A 148 7.40 -12.80 2.13
N CYS A 149 6.92 -12.35 3.29
CA CYS A 149 7.18 -11.00 3.78
C CYS A 149 8.69 -10.75 3.91
N ASP A 150 9.44 -11.68 4.50
CA ASP A 150 10.89 -11.56 4.65
C ASP A 150 11.60 -11.48 3.29
N ARG A 151 11.23 -12.37 2.35
CA ARG A 151 11.84 -12.39 1.02
C ARG A 151 11.43 -11.20 0.15
N MET A 152 10.23 -10.65 0.37
CA MET A 152 9.72 -9.47 -0.32
C MET A 152 10.52 -8.21 -0.01
N MET A 153 11.13 -8.10 1.18
CA MET A 153 11.89 -6.91 1.61
C MET A 153 12.94 -6.45 0.59
N ARG A 154 13.56 -7.37 -0.14
CA ARG A 154 14.53 -7.03 -1.20
C ARG A 154 13.92 -6.38 -2.43
N HIS A 155 12.62 -6.60 -2.68
CA HIS A 155 11.89 -6.12 -3.85
C HIS A 155 11.12 -4.81 -3.58
N LEU A 156 10.79 -4.54 -2.29
CA LEU A 156 10.03 -3.36 -1.89
C LEU A 156 10.64 -2.03 -2.38
N PRO A 157 11.98 -1.80 -2.32
CA PRO A 157 12.56 -0.55 -2.81
C PRO A 157 12.33 -0.33 -4.30
N VAL A 158 12.31 -1.38 -5.11
CA VAL A 158 12.03 -1.29 -6.55
C VAL A 158 10.57 -0.92 -6.81
N MET A 159 9.64 -1.55 -6.08
CA MET A 159 8.21 -1.24 -6.18
C MET A 159 7.94 0.20 -5.77
N LEU A 160 8.56 0.67 -4.68
CA LEU A 160 8.49 2.06 -4.25
C LEU A 160 9.04 3.02 -5.30
N ALA A 161 10.23 2.76 -5.85
CA ALA A 161 10.83 3.63 -6.86
C ALA A 161 9.98 3.73 -8.14
N LEU A 162 9.32 2.62 -8.54
CA LEU A 162 8.43 2.57 -9.71
C LEU A 162 7.10 3.29 -9.47
N SER A 163 6.63 3.36 -8.23
CA SER A 163 5.36 3.98 -7.84
C SER A 163 5.52 5.40 -7.31
N ALA A 164 6.75 5.86 -7.02
CA ALA A 164 7.01 7.14 -6.37
C ALA A 164 6.30 8.30 -7.08
N ASN A 165 5.36 8.96 -6.38
CA ASN A 165 4.46 9.97 -6.92
C ASN A 165 4.00 10.96 -5.83
N SER A 166 4.90 11.32 -4.90
CA SER A 166 4.59 12.26 -3.82
C SER A 166 5.76 13.21 -3.49
N PRO A 167 6.25 13.98 -4.48
CA PRO A 167 7.41 14.87 -4.25
C PRO A 167 7.05 16.15 -3.49
N MET A 168 5.77 16.54 -3.49
CA MET A 168 5.29 17.79 -2.93
C MET A 168 4.47 17.54 -1.67
N TRP A 169 4.58 18.42 -0.68
CA TRP A 169 3.81 18.37 0.55
C TRP A 169 3.57 19.77 1.11
N ASN A 170 2.30 20.08 1.40
CA ASN A 170 1.92 21.35 2.05
C ASN A 170 2.51 22.59 1.33
N GLY A 171 2.48 22.58 -0.01
CA GLY A 171 2.99 23.68 -0.84
C GLY A 171 4.51 23.71 -1.03
N SER A 172 5.24 22.71 -0.51
CA SER A 172 6.70 22.69 -0.56
C SER A 172 7.22 21.49 -1.34
N ASP A 173 8.30 21.69 -2.09
CA ASP A 173 9.11 20.59 -2.61
C ASP A 173 9.86 19.91 -1.45
N THR A 174 9.59 18.64 -1.22
CA THR A 174 10.19 17.88 -0.13
C THR A 174 11.61 17.41 -0.45
N GLY A 175 12.03 17.50 -1.69
CA GLY A 175 13.27 16.92 -2.20
C GLY A 175 13.26 15.37 -2.22
N LEU A 176 12.12 14.72 -2.04
CA LEU A 176 11.93 13.27 -2.06
C LEU A 176 11.01 12.87 -3.23
N ALA A 177 11.25 11.74 -3.85
CA ALA A 177 10.34 11.20 -4.88
C ALA A 177 9.06 10.61 -4.26
N SER A 178 9.15 10.07 -3.02
CA SER A 178 8.00 9.59 -2.25
C SER A 178 8.04 10.12 -0.81
N TYR A 179 7.37 11.25 -0.57
CA TYR A 179 7.20 11.78 0.78
C TYR A 179 6.14 11.00 1.58
N ARG A 180 5.15 10.38 0.90
CA ARG A 180 4.17 9.48 1.53
C ARG A 180 4.86 8.45 2.42
N SER A 181 5.93 7.83 1.94
CA SER A 181 6.68 6.85 2.72
C SER A 181 7.17 7.41 4.06
N LYS A 182 7.53 8.70 4.13
CA LYS A 182 7.98 9.35 5.39
C LYS A 182 6.83 9.70 6.30
N ILE A 183 5.67 10.05 5.77
CA ILE A 183 4.46 10.21 6.57
C ILE A 183 4.11 8.88 7.22
N MET A 184 4.03 7.80 6.44
CA MET A 184 3.70 6.46 6.93
C MET A 184 4.71 5.94 7.96
N GLU A 185 6.02 6.10 7.72
CA GLU A 185 7.08 5.67 8.67
C GLU A 185 7.03 6.39 10.02
N SER A 186 6.27 7.46 10.16
CA SER A 186 6.07 8.12 11.45
C SER A 186 5.07 7.41 12.36
N LEU A 187 4.31 6.44 11.83
CA LEU A 187 3.34 5.67 12.60
C LEU A 187 4.03 4.58 13.43
N LEU A 188 3.40 4.19 14.54
CA LEU A 188 3.96 3.30 15.56
C LEU A 188 4.45 1.95 15.02
N THR A 189 3.72 1.37 14.07
CA THR A 189 3.95 0.01 13.56
C THR A 189 4.31 -0.01 12.07
N ALA A 190 4.62 1.15 11.49
CA ALA A 190 4.85 1.26 10.05
C ALA A 190 6.32 1.02 9.66
N GLY A 191 6.54 0.80 8.38
CA GLY A 191 7.85 0.61 7.79
C GLY A 191 8.11 -0.81 7.34
N LEU A 192 9.39 -1.17 7.20
CA LEU A 192 9.76 -2.54 6.84
C LEU A 192 9.30 -3.52 7.93
N PRO A 193 8.81 -4.72 7.55
CA PRO A 193 8.40 -5.72 8.53
C PRO A 193 9.57 -6.18 9.38
N GLU A 194 9.27 -6.61 10.61
CA GLU A 194 10.22 -7.33 11.43
C GLU A 194 10.36 -8.78 10.94
N THR A 195 11.58 -9.29 10.97
CA THR A 195 11.86 -10.68 10.59
C THR A 195 11.25 -11.64 11.61
N MET A 196 10.50 -12.63 11.15
CA MET A 196 9.83 -13.61 11.99
C MET A 196 10.12 -15.04 11.51
N ARG A 197 10.18 -15.96 12.46
CA ARG A 197 10.47 -17.37 12.17
C ARG A 197 9.31 -18.09 11.50
N ASN A 198 8.07 -17.81 11.95
CA ASN A 198 6.88 -18.52 11.52
C ASN A 198 5.58 -17.81 11.93
N TRP A 199 4.45 -18.38 11.52
CA TRP A 199 3.11 -17.87 11.83
C TRP A 199 2.78 -17.85 13.34
N SER A 200 3.34 -18.77 14.11
CA SER A 200 3.13 -18.81 15.57
C SER A 200 3.79 -17.64 16.27
N GLU A 201 4.97 -17.22 15.83
CA GLU A 201 5.65 -16.02 16.34
C GLU A 201 4.89 -14.73 15.98
N TYR A 202 4.35 -14.65 14.77
CA TYR A 202 3.47 -13.55 14.37
C TYR A 202 2.24 -13.46 15.26
N ASN A 203 1.55 -14.58 15.50
CA ASN A 203 0.41 -14.63 16.40
C ASN A 203 0.76 -14.17 17.81
N TRP A 204 1.89 -14.66 18.34
CA TRP A 204 2.38 -14.24 19.65
C TRP A 204 2.62 -12.73 19.71
N LEU A 205 3.25 -12.16 18.70
CA LEU A 205 3.47 -10.71 18.63
C LEU A 205 2.15 -9.94 18.62
N ILE A 206 1.21 -10.32 17.76
CA ILE A 206 -0.09 -9.63 17.67
C ILE A 206 -0.86 -9.75 19.00
N ASP A 207 -0.92 -10.96 19.60
CA ASP A 207 -1.58 -11.17 20.88
C ASP A 207 -0.93 -10.32 22.00
N HIS A 208 0.40 -10.19 21.99
CA HIS A 208 1.12 -9.32 22.93
C HIS A 208 0.77 -7.84 22.74
N LEU A 209 0.83 -7.33 21.51
CA LEU A 209 0.53 -5.93 21.21
C LEU A 209 -0.93 -5.57 21.53
N VAL A 210 -1.87 -6.49 21.30
CA VAL A 210 -3.28 -6.31 21.65
C VAL A 210 -3.47 -6.35 23.18
N SER A 211 -2.81 -7.30 23.87
CA SER A 211 -2.95 -7.44 25.33
C SER A 211 -2.35 -6.28 26.14
N THR A 212 -1.47 -5.51 25.50
CA THR A 212 -0.85 -4.30 26.09
C THR A 212 -1.50 -3.00 25.61
N ASP A 213 -2.65 -3.08 24.95
CA ASP A 213 -3.39 -1.93 24.38
C ASP A 213 -2.56 -1.06 23.42
N PHE A 214 -1.49 -1.62 22.85
CA PHE A 214 -0.66 -0.93 21.87
C PHE A 214 -1.34 -0.85 20.49
N ILE A 215 -2.10 -1.89 20.14
CA ILE A 215 -2.99 -1.97 18.97
C ILE A 215 -4.30 -2.64 19.37
N HIS A 216 -5.40 -2.38 18.64
CA HIS A 216 -6.67 -3.08 18.84
C HIS A 216 -6.77 -4.38 18.03
N SER A 217 -6.05 -4.43 16.90
CA SER A 217 -6.06 -5.59 16.00
C SER A 217 -4.85 -5.59 15.08
N SER A 218 -4.67 -6.66 14.30
CA SER A 218 -3.64 -6.71 13.25
C SER A 218 -3.82 -5.67 12.12
N ARG A 219 -4.94 -4.94 12.08
CA ARG A 219 -5.16 -3.84 11.12
C ARG A 219 -4.21 -2.66 11.35
N GLU A 220 -3.78 -2.46 12.58
CA GLU A 220 -2.86 -1.40 12.99
C GLU A 220 -1.38 -1.78 12.75
N ILE A 221 -1.09 -2.89 12.11
CA ILE A 221 0.25 -3.24 11.61
C ILE A 221 0.40 -2.65 10.21
N TRP A 222 1.02 -1.48 10.13
CA TRP A 222 1.20 -0.74 8.86
C TRP A 222 2.55 -1.02 8.19
N TRP A 223 3.03 -2.26 8.25
CA TRP A 223 4.24 -2.65 7.55
C TRP A 223 4.12 -2.46 6.04
N ASP A 224 5.24 -2.20 5.38
CA ASP A 224 5.33 -2.05 3.92
C ASP A 224 4.89 -3.29 3.14
N VAL A 225 5.01 -4.46 3.76
CA VAL A 225 4.42 -5.73 3.36
C VAL A 225 3.99 -6.49 4.60
N ARG A 226 2.79 -7.06 4.60
CA ARG A 226 2.25 -7.80 5.76
C ARG A 226 1.42 -9.01 5.34
N PRO A 227 1.31 -10.03 6.20
CA PRO A 227 0.32 -11.09 6.01
C PRO A 227 -1.07 -10.59 6.40
N VAL A 228 -2.10 -10.94 5.63
CA VAL A 228 -3.50 -10.64 5.93
C VAL A 228 -4.27 -11.95 6.09
N ALA A 229 -4.41 -12.41 7.33
CA ALA A 229 -4.98 -13.71 7.68
C ALA A 229 -6.40 -13.90 7.17
N ARG A 230 -7.26 -12.87 7.30
CA ARG A 230 -8.67 -12.90 6.88
C ARG A 230 -8.84 -13.25 5.41
N PHE A 231 -7.96 -12.71 4.56
CA PHE A 231 -8.02 -12.89 3.11
C PHE A 231 -7.10 -14.00 2.60
N GLY A 232 -6.20 -14.52 3.45
CA GLY A 232 -5.20 -15.50 3.04
C GLY A 232 -4.21 -14.95 2.03
N THR A 233 -3.75 -13.73 2.24
CA THR A 233 -2.89 -13.01 1.29
C THR A 233 -1.64 -12.45 1.95
N VAL A 234 -0.64 -12.15 1.12
CA VAL A 234 0.40 -11.16 1.43
C VAL A 234 0.03 -9.86 0.74
N GLU A 235 0.07 -8.76 1.47
CA GLU A 235 -0.30 -7.42 1.04
C GLU A 235 0.94 -6.53 0.95
N VAL A 236 1.22 -6.01 -0.24
CA VAL A 236 2.27 -5.00 -0.48
C VAL A 236 1.66 -3.62 -0.41
N ARG A 237 2.13 -2.76 0.52
CA ARG A 237 1.57 -1.46 0.89
C ARG A 237 2.50 -0.27 0.63
N ILE A 238 3.75 -0.53 0.30
CA ILE A 238 4.81 0.50 0.20
C ILE A 238 4.57 1.53 -0.90
N MET A 239 3.71 1.23 -1.88
CA MET A 239 3.56 1.99 -3.11
C MET A 239 2.70 3.24 -2.92
N ASP A 240 3.14 4.37 -3.51
CA ASP A 240 2.30 5.54 -3.69
C ASP A 240 1.18 5.24 -4.70
N THR A 241 0.06 5.95 -4.62
CA THR A 241 -0.94 5.94 -5.68
C THR A 241 -0.31 6.41 -6.99
N PRO A 242 -0.30 5.57 -8.05
CA PRO A 242 0.33 5.91 -9.33
C PRO A 242 -0.49 6.94 -10.11
N MET A 243 0.11 7.57 -11.12
CA MET A 243 -0.55 8.64 -11.90
C MET A 243 -1.61 8.13 -12.89
N SER A 244 -1.74 6.83 -13.12
CA SER A 244 -2.66 6.29 -14.12
C SER A 244 -3.00 4.83 -13.88
N MET A 245 -4.16 4.40 -14.41
CA MET A 245 -4.56 3.00 -14.45
C MET A 245 -3.51 2.11 -15.12
N ARG A 246 -2.87 2.58 -16.20
CA ARG A 246 -1.82 1.81 -16.89
C ARG A 246 -0.64 1.52 -15.97
N GLN A 247 -0.19 2.50 -15.19
CA GLN A 247 0.91 2.32 -14.25
C GLN A 247 0.48 1.42 -13.08
N LEU A 248 -0.74 1.59 -12.57
CA LEU A 248 -1.33 0.72 -11.55
C LEU A 248 -1.29 -0.74 -11.99
N LEU A 249 -1.81 -1.06 -13.17
CA LEU A 249 -1.85 -2.44 -13.68
C LEU A 249 -0.44 -3.02 -13.88
N GLY A 250 0.52 -2.20 -14.30
CA GLY A 250 1.92 -2.61 -14.38
C GLY A 250 2.52 -2.98 -13.01
N LEU A 251 2.20 -2.19 -11.97
CA LEU A 251 2.64 -2.47 -10.60
C LEU A 251 1.96 -3.70 -10.03
N VAL A 252 0.66 -3.88 -10.26
CA VAL A 252 -0.10 -5.09 -9.86
C VAL A 252 0.51 -6.34 -10.49
N ALA A 253 0.78 -6.32 -11.80
CA ALA A 253 1.44 -7.41 -12.51
C ALA A 253 2.83 -7.73 -11.92
N LEU A 254 3.62 -6.70 -11.60
CA LEU A 254 4.93 -6.86 -10.98
C LEU A 254 4.82 -7.55 -9.62
N VAL A 255 3.91 -7.08 -8.75
CA VAL A 255 3.70 -7.67 -7.42
C VAL A 255 3.27 -9.12 -7.54
N GLN A 256 2.30 -9.45 -8.42
CA GLN A 256 1.85 -10.82 -8.63
C GLN A 256 2.99 -11.73 -9.10
N CYS A 257 3.77 -11.30 -10.09
CA CYS A 257 4.88 -12.08 -10.62
C CYS A 257 5.99 -12.30 -9.59
N VAL A 258 6.34 -11.27 -8.82
CA VAL A 258 7.36 -11.39 -7.75
C VAL A 258 6.87 -12.34 -6.66
N THR A 259 5.62 -12.22 -6.23
CA THR A 259 5.02 -13.10 -5.22
C THR A 259 4.99 -14.56 -5.71
N ALA A 260 4.57 -14.80 -6.94
CA ALA A 260 4.58 -16.16 -7.52
C ALA A 260 5.99 -16.73 -7.63
N GLY A 261 6.97 -15.91 -8.00
CA GLY A 261 8.38 -16.30 -8.02
C GLY A 261 8.91 -16.71 -6.65
N ILE A 262 8.66 -15.88 -5.64
CA ILE A 262 9.03 -16.15 -4.23
C ILE A 262 8.33 -17.42 -3.74
N SER A 263 7.03 -17.61 -4.05
CA SER A 263 6.28 -18.81 -3.72
C SER A 263 6.96 -20.07 -4.26
N ALA A 264 7.29 -20.06 -5.54
CA ALA A 264 7.96 -21.18 -6.18
C ALA A 264 9.38 -21.46 -5.64
N GLU A 265 10.09 -20.44 -5.19
CA GLU A 265 11.39 -20.60 -4.51
C GLU A 265 11.25 -21.26 -3.13
N ILE A 266 10.23 -20.84 -2.37
CA ILE A 266 9.91 -21.44 -1.06
C ILE A 266 9.55 -22.92 -1.23
N ASP A 267 8.67 -23.24 -2.19
CA ASP A 267 8.21 -24.61 -2.43
C ASP A 267 9.34 -25.56 -2.85
N ARG A 268 10.35 -25.05 -3.52
CA ARG A 268 11.55 -25.81 -3.90
C ARG A 268 12.59 -25.91 -2.77
N GLY A 269 12.33 -25.32 -1.63
CA GLY A 269 13.29 -25.25 -0.52
C GLY A 269 14.54 -24.44 -0.84
N ALA A 270 14.44 -23.47 -1.77
CA ALA A 270 15.57 -22.63 -2.14
C ALA A 270 16.00 -21.79 -0.94
N TYR A 271 17.27 -21.95 -0.51
CA TYR A 271 17.88 -21.07 0.45
C TYR A 271 18.24 -19.75 -0.23
N LEU A 272 17.67 -18.66 0.25
CA LEU A 272 18.05 -17.32 -0.16
C LEU A 272 18.71 -16.65 1.04
N THR A 273 19.84 -16.00 0.81
CA THR A 273 20.44 -15.16 1.84
C THR A 273 19.47 -14.04 2.22
N ASP A 274 19.21 -13.91 3.49
CA ASP A 274 18.34 -12.86 4.01
C ASP A 274 18.89 -11.47 3.63
N CYS A 275 17.97 -10.55 3.34
CA CYS A 275 18.38 -9.16 3.13
C CYS A 275 18.69 -8.55 4.50
N HIS A 276 19.94 -8.13 4.71
CA HIS A 276 20.29 -7.47 5.96
C HIS A 276 19.41 -6.23 6.17
N PRO A 277 18.74 -6.05 7.34
CA PRO A 277 17.78 -4.97 7.57
C PRO A 277 18.32 -3.57 7.24
N MET A 278 19.59 -3.29 7.55
CA MET A 278 20.21 -2.01 7.21
C MET A 278 20.35 -1.79 5.71
N ILE A 279 20.60 -2.85 4.93
CA ILE A 279 20.66 -2.75 3.46
C ILE A 279 19.26 -2.51 2.90
N ALA A 280 18.24 -3.19 3.42
CA ALA A 280 16.85 -2.94 3.04
C ALA A 280 16.44 -1.49 3.33
N ARG A 281 16.75 -0.96 4.51
CA ARG A 281 16.52 0.45 4.88
C ARG A 281 17.26 1.43 3.98
N GLN A 282 18.52 1.16 3.68
CA GLN A 282 19.32 1.98 2.77
C GLN A 282 18.69 2.02 1.37
N ASN A 283 18.33 0.87 0.82
CA ASN A 283 17.71 0.77 -0.50
C ASN A 283 16.34 1.46 -0.53
N LYS A 284 15.54 1.29 0.53
CA LYS A 284 14.27 2.01 0.68
C LYS A 284 14.49 3.52 0.71
N TRP A 285 15.47 4.00 1.48
CA TRP A 285 15.82 5.44 1.50
C TRP A 285 16.20 5.97 0.13
N HIS A 286 17.01 5.22 -0.63
CA HIS A 286 17.38 5.60 -1.99
C HIS A 286 16.15 5.68 -2.91
N ALA A 287 15.24 4.71 -2.84
CA ALA A 287 13.97 4.74 -3.58
C ALA A 287 13.11 5.96 -3.21
N VAL A 288 12.96 6.24 -1.90
CA VAL A 288 12.25 7.42 -1.39
C VAL A 288 12.86 8.71 -1.92
N ARG A 289 14.18 8.82 -1.88
CA ARG A 289 14.89 10.06 -2.22
C ARG A 289 14.96 10.32 -3.72
N TYR A 290 15.25 9.30 -4.51
CA TYR A 290 15.62 9.46 -5.91
C TYR A 290 14.65 8.80 -6.89
N GLY A 291 13.71 7.95 -6.41
CA GLY A 291 12.82 7.21 -7.29
C GLY A 291 13.62 6.41 -8.34
N LEU A 292 13.23 6.55 -9.60
CA LEU A 292 13.91 5.88 -10.73
C LEU A 292 15.24 6.54 -11.17
N GLU A 293 15.56 7.72 -10.66
CA GLU A 293 16.79 8.43 -11.00
C GLU A 293 18.02 7.92 -10.22
N ASP A 294 17.80 7.04 -9.26
CA ASP A 294 18.88 6.45 -8.47
C ASP A 294 19.80 5.57 -9.32
N ARG A 295 20.98 6.13 -9.63
CA ARG A 295 22.04 5.41 -10.35
C ARG A 295 22.93 4.55 -9.45
N LYS A 296 22.80 4.66 -8.11
CA LYS A 296 23.70 3.99 -7.15
C LYS A 296 23.08 2.69 -6.62
N SER A 297 21.78 2.62 -6.36
CA SER A 297 21.12 1.40 -5.89
C SER A 297 21.17 0.27 -6.91
N THR A 298 21.16 0.59 -8.22
CA THR A 298 21.34 -0.39 -9.29
C THR A 298 22.73 -1.01 -9.33
N ARG A 299 23.76 -0.36 -8.74
CA ARG A 299 25.12 -0.90 -8.66
C ARG A 299 25.36 -1.72 -7.40
N LEU A 300 24.74 -1.38 -6.27
CA LEU A 300 24.88 -2.12 -5.01
C LEU A 300 24.16 -3.48 -5.04
N ASN A 301 23.12 -3.62 -5.85
CA ASN A 301 22.42 -4.88 -6.07
C ASN A 301 23.03 -5.73 -7.20
N SER A 302 24.14 -5.32 -7.81
CA SER A 302 24.76 -6.05 -8.94
C SER A 302 25.44 -7.38 -8.54
N SER A 303 25.62 -7.64 -7.25
CA SER A 303 26.02 -8.96 -6.76
C SER A 303 24.87 -9.99 -6.74
N HIS A 304 23.63 -9.55 -6.96
CA HIS A 304 22.46 -10.41 -7.03
C HIS A 304 21.73 -10.19 -8.36
N SER A 305 22.04 -11.03 -9.33
CA SER A 305 21.69 -10.98 -10.74
C SER A 305 20.20 -10.88 -11.12
N GLN A 306 19.28 -10.89 -10.16
CA GLN A 306 17.84 -10.98 -10.42
C GLN A 306 17.11 -9.62 -10.53
N ILE A 307 17.58 -8.56 -9.85
CA ILE A 307 16.93 -7.23 -9.90
C ILE A 307 17.24 -6.52 -11.22
N SER A 308 18.43 -6.74 -11.77
CA SER A 308 18.82 -6.23 -13.10
C SER A 308 17.89 -6.67 -14.22
N TYR A 309 17.24 -7.82 -14.08
CA TYR A 309 16.35 -8.38 -15.11
C TYR A 309 14.98 -7.66 -15.16
N ALA A 310 14.37 -7.34 -14.04
CA ALA A 310 13.07 -6.67 -13.99
C ALA A 310 13.18 -5.22 -14.50
N VAL A 311 14.20 -4.47 -14.05
CA VAL A 311 14.44 -3.08 -14.49
C VAL A 311 14.90 -3.04 -15.96
N PHE A 312 15.64 -4.05 -16.42
CA PHE A 312 16.08 -4.14 -17.82
C PHE A 312 14.92 -4.43 -18.79
N CYS A 313 13.95 -5.25 -18.38
CA CYS A 313 12.74 -5.53 -19.18
C CYS A 313 11.83 -4.32 -19.33
N LEU A 314 11.75 -3.45 -18.31
CA LEU A 314 10.93 -2.23 -18.35
C LEU A 314 11.57 -1.10 -19.17
N LYS A 315 12.91 -1.07 -19.30
CA LYS A 315 13.63 -0.06 -20.11
C LYS A 315 13.68 -0.37 -21.62
N LYS A 316 13.28 -1.58 -22.04
CA LYS A 316 13.28 -2.00 -23.46
C LYS A 316 11.92 -1.88 -24.16
N LYS A 317 10.92 -1.33 -23.52
CA LYS A 317 9.66 -0.91 -24.12
C LYS A 317 9.49 0.60 -23.96
#